data_2afb63b2815cd0ff5eb7969c891c0974
#
_entry.id   2afb63b2815cd0ff5eb7969c891c0974
#
_cell.length_a   1.000
_cell.length_b   1.000
_cell.length_c   1.000
_cell.angle_alpha   90.00
_cell.angle_beta   90.00
_cell.angle_gamma   90.00
#
_symmetry.space_group_name_H-M   'P 1'
#
loop_
_entity.id
_entity.type
_entity.pdbx_description
1 polymer ?
#
loop_
_entity_poly.entity_id
_entity_poly.type
_entity_poly.pdbx_seq_one_letter_code
_entity_poly.pdbx_strand_id
1 'polypeptide(L)'
;MFVIGGSMAFQGPLVYWVSTHRRHHQFSDAPGDPHSPHLHGGSWREWWRGFWHSHTGWLFAPDITNAPRFVPDILSDPYVFRMQQRYMLWALLGLVLPAVVGLLASGTLYGALEGFLWGGPVRLFVVSNVSWAVGSVSHLWGRRPFETHDHSANNFWVSLLAFGEGLQNNHHAFPAAARHAFEWWEPDFSGWVIGHLERLGLIWDLKQPGPSAIENKRRVGLASFAKRSVGQ
;
A
#
# COMPACT_ATOMS: atom_id res chain seq x y z
N MET A 1 10.81 -14.54 -0.12
CA MET A 1 10.38 -14.29 1.26
C MET A 1 9.22 -13.30 1.31
N PHE A 2 9.33 -12.07 0.83
CA PHE A 2 8.25 -11.06 0.87
C PHE A 2 6.96 -11.47 0.13
N VAL A 3 7.04 -12.19 -1.00
CA VAL A 3 5.85 -12.69 -1.73
C VAL A 3 5.02 -13.63 -0.84
N ILE A 4 5.67 -14.49 -0.04
CA ILE A 4 4.98 -15.41 0.88
C ILE A 4 4.28 -14.61 1.99
N GLY A 5 5.02 -13.73 2.67
CA GLY A 5 4.45 -12.89 3.74
C GLY A 5 3.28 -12.03 3.26
N GLY A 6 3.41 -11.39 2.09
CA GLY A 6 2.34 -10.62 1.47
C GLY A 6 1.12 -11.47 1.10
N SER A 7 1.33 -12.71 0.62
CA SER A 7 0.23 -13.64 0.35
C SER A 7 -0.53 -14.04 1.63
N MET A 8 0.17 -14.18 2.76
CA MET A 8 -0.44 -14.46 4.07
C MET A 8 -1.32 -13.30 4.59
N ALA A 9 -1.15 -12.09 4.06
CA ALA A 9 -1.98 -10.92 4.36
C ALA A 9 -3.31 -10.88 3.60
N PHE A 10 -3.56 -11.80 2.67
CA PHE A 10 -4.82 -11.92 1.90
C PHE A 10 -5.16 -10.71 1.00
N GLN A 11 -4.15 -9.94 0.59
CA GLN A 11 -4.34 -8.77 -0.29
C GLN A 11 -4.38 -9.12 -1.80
N GLY A 12 -4.56 -10.39 -2.13
CA GLY A 12 -4.54 -10.91 -3.50
C GLY A 12 -3.18 -11.41 -3.96
N PRO A 13 -3.14 -12.14 -5.11
CA PRO A 13 -1.88 -12.59 -5.70
C PRO A 13 -0.99 -11.40 -6.11
N LEU A 14 0.33 -11.59 -6.05
CA LEU A 14 1.30 -10.52 -6.35
C LEU A 14 1.05 -9.85 -7.70
N VAL A 15 0.79 -10.62 -8.75
CA VAL A 15 0.50 -10.08 -10.10
C VAL A 15 -0.72 -9.17 -10.08
N TYR A 16 -1.80 -9.58 -9.40
CA TYR A 16 -3.01 -8.77 -9.25
C TYR A 16 -2.71 -7.47 -8.49
N TRP A 17 -2.07 -7.59 -7.34
CA TRP A 17 -1.79 -6.43 -6.49
C TRP A 17 -0.89 -5.41 -7.18
N VAL A 18 0.27 -5.85 -7.72
CA VAL A 18 1.24 -4.94 -8.36
C VAL A 18 0.68 -4.35 -9.65
N SER A 19 -0.06 -5.11 -10.46
CA SER A 19 -0.66 -4.56 -11.68
C SER A 19 -1.71 -3.49 -11.37
N THR A 20 -2.55 -3.71 -10.37
CA THR A 20 -3.56 -2.74 -9.91
C THR A 20 -2.88 -1.49 -9.35
N HIS A 21 -1.85 -1.65 -8.54
CA HIS A 21 -1.09 -0.54 -7.96
C HIS A 21 -0.34 0.29 -9.03
N ARG A 22 0.31 -0.34 -10.01
CA ARG A 22 0.96 0.38 -11.11
C ARG A 22 -0.06 1.10 -12.00
N ARG A 23 -1.24 0.51 -12.20
CA ARG A 23 -2.34 1.18 -12.89
C ARG A 23 -2.83 2.38 -12.09
N HIS A 24 -2.99 2.25 -10.78
CA HIS A 24 -3.31 3.37 -9.90
C HIS A 24 -2.29 4.49 -10.04
N HIS A 25 -0.98 4.22 -9.98
CA HIS A 25 0.04 5.26 -10.19
C HIS A 25 -0.03 5.94 -11.55
N GLN A 26 -0.38 5.19 -12.61
CA GLN A 26 -0.50 5.77 -13.95
C GLN A 26 -1.70 6.70 -14.08
N PHE A 27 -2.81 6.41 -13.41
CA PHE A 27 -4.08 7.11 -13.54
C PHE A 27 -4.55 7.75 -12.23
N SER A 28 -3.69 7.86 -11.24
CA SER A 28 -4.06 8.25 -9.87
C SER A 28 -5.02 9.45 -9.83
N ASP A 29 -6.18 9.22 -9.20
CA ASP A 29 -7.29 10.17 -9.04
C ASP A 29 -7.88 10.72 -10.36
N ALA A 30 -7.60 10.04 -11.49
CA ALA A 30 -8.13 10.37 -12.81
C ALA A 30 -8.91 9.18 -13.42
N PRO A 31 -9.69 9.39 -14.50
CA PRO A 31 -10.38 8.31 -15.19
C PRO A 31 -9.43 7.17 -15.58
N GLY A 32 -9.74 5.95 -15.12
CA GLY A 32 -8.87 4.79 -15.29
C GLY A 32 -8.22 4.30 -13.99
N ASP A 33 -8.25 5.10 -12.92
CA ASP A 33 -7.84 4.67 -11.58
C ASP A 33 -8.80 3.61 -11.05
N PRO A 34 -8.33 2.43 -10.61
CA PRO A 34 -9.20 1.37 -10.12
C PRO A 34 -9.89 1.70 -8.79
N HIS A 35 -9.34 2.60 -7.97
CA HIS A 35 -9.82 2.82 -6.60
C HIS A 35 -9.72 4.27 -6.09
N SER A 36 -9.84 5.25 -6.97
CA SER A 36 -9.87 6.66 -6.53
C SER A 36 -11.15 7.02 -5.78
N PRO A 37 -11.06 7.79 -4.68
CA PRO A 37 -12.23 8.36 -4.02
C PRO A 37 -12.82 9.57 -4.76
N HIS A 38 -12.13 10.13 -5.76
CA HIS A 38 -12.46 11.41 -6.40
C HIS A 38 -13.31 11.29 -7.67
N LEU A 39 -13.62 10.08 -8.14
CA LEU A 39 -14.30 9.86 -9.43
C LEU A 39 -15.83 9.81 -9.36
N HIS A 40 -16.45 10.20 -8.25
CA HIS A 40 -17.88 10.01 -8.02
C HIS A 40 -18.70 11.31 -7.93
N GLY A 41 -18.09 12.47 -8.22
CA GLY A 41 -18.76 13.76 -8.18
C GLY A 41 -18.58 14.55 -6.88
N GLY A 42 -19.28 15.72 -6.74
CA GLY A 42 -19.02 16.71 -5.69
C GLY A 42 -20.09 16.81 -4.59
N SER A 43 -21.21 16.09 -4.67
CA SER A 43 -22.20 16.09 -3.59
C SER A 43 -21.75 15.22 -2.41
N TRP A 44 -22.29 15.47 -1.19
CA TRP A 44 -21.93 14.68 -0.02
C TRP A 44 -22.20 13.17 -0.17
N ARG A 45 -23.26 12.79 -0.91
CA ARG A 45 -23.58 11.39 -1.21
C ARG A 45 -22.57 10.77 -2.16
N GLU A 46 -22.13 11.51 -3.16
CA GLU A 46 -21.12 11.09 -4.13
C GLU A 46 -19.76 10.99 -3.46
N TRP A 47 -19.45 11.89 -2.54
CA TRP A 47 -18.25 11.82 -1.71
C TRP A 47 -18.21 10.50 -0.90
N TRP A 48 -19.32 10.13 -0.23
CA TRP A 48 -19.41 8.85 0.49
C TRP A 48 -19.30 7.64 -0.44
N ARG A 49 -19.89 7.71 -1.63
CA ARG A 49 -19.75 6.66 -2.64
C ARG A 49 -18.29 6.53 -3.09
N GLY A 50 -17.59 7.62 -3.32
CA GLY A 50 -16.17 7.66 -3.66
C GLY A 50 -15.31 7.06 -2.56
N PHE A 51 -15.55 7.47 -1.30
CA PHE A 51 -14.86 6.91 -0.15
C PHE A 51 -15.04 5.38 -0.06
N TRP A 52 -16.28 4.89 -0.10
CA TRP A 52 -16.54 3.45 -0.02
C TRP A 52 -16.04 2.68 -1.24
N HIS A 53 -16.11 3.26 -2.43
CA HIS A 53 -15.51 2.68 -3.63
C HIS A 53 -14.00 2.52 -3.43
N SER A 54 -13.30 3.56 -3.04
CA SER A 54 -11.86 3.54 -2.83
C SER A 54 -11.45 2.61 -1.68
N HIS A 55 -12.23 2.52 -0.61
CA HIS A 55 -11.90 1.69 0.55
C HIS A 55 -12.10 0.20 0.26
N THR A 56 -13.29 -0.20 -0.20
CA THR A 56 -13.64 -1.61 -0.41
C THR A 56 -14.35 -1.92 -1.71
N GLY A 57 -15.11 -0.96 -2.26
CA GLY A 57 -16.01 -1.20 -3.41
C GLY A 57 -15.28 -1.62 -4.67
N TRP A 58 -14.05 -1.14 -4.88
CA TRP A 58 -13.23 -1.49 -6.02
C TRP A 58 -12.90 -2.99 -6.09
N LEU A 59 -12.89 -3.70 -4.96
CA LEU A 59 -12.68 -5.16 -4.91
C LEU A 59 -13.80 -5.95 -5.62
N PHE A 60 -14.97 -5.35 -5.72
CA PHE A 60 -16.17 -5.93 -6.35
C PHE A 60 -16.44 -5.34 -7.73
N ALA A 61 -15.59 -4.42 -8.20
CA ALA A 61 -15.72 -3.86 -9.54
C ALA A 61 -15.34 -4.90 -10.60
N PRO A 62 -16.09 -4.96 -11.73
CA PRO A 62 -15.80 -5.93 -12.80
C PRO A 62 -14.55 -5.58 -13.61
N ASP A 63 -13.97 -4.41 -13.40
CA ASP A 63 -12.81 -3.90 -14.14
C ASP A 63 -11.51 -4.50 -13.65
N ILE A 64 -11.04 -5.54 -14.32
CA ILE A 64 -9.80 -6.25 -14.01
C ILE A 64 -8.63 -5.59 -14.76
N THR A 65 -7.56 -5.26 -14.03
CA THR A 65 -6.36 -4.68 -14.61
C THR A 65 -5.65 -5.66 -15.55
N ASN A 66 -5.24 -5.16 -16.71
CA ASN A 66 -4.48 -5.92 -17.71
C ASN A 66 -3.04 -6.17 -17.22
N ALA A 67 -2.82 -7.31 -16.56
CA ALA A 67 -1.51 -7.66 -15.99
C ALA A 67 -0.35 -7.67 -17.01
N PRO A 68 -0.48 -8.26 -18.23
CA PRO A 68 0.57 -8.18 -19.24
C PRO A 68 1.05 -6.75 -19.58
N ARG A 69 0.17 -5.77 -19.49
CA ARG A 69 0.51 -4.36 -19.72
C ARG A 69 1.30 -3.75 -18.56
N PHE A 70 0.91 -4.06 -17.34
CA PHE A 70 1.41 -3.35 -16.15
C PHE A 70 2.56 -4.05 -15.44
N VAL A 71 2.69 -5.39 -15.60
CA VAL A 71 3.69 -6.20 -14.87
C VAL A 71 4.39 -7.24 -15.75
N PRO A 72 4.87 -6.89 -16.97
CA PRO A 72 5.57 -7.83 -17.83
C PRO A 72 6.85 -8.38 -17.17
N ASP A 73 7.52 -7.57 -16.37
CA ASP A 73 8.71 -7.92 -15.58
C ASP A 73 8.42 -9.03 -14.56
N ILE A 74 7.32 -8.93 -13.82
CA ILE A 74 6.92 -9.94 -12.84
C ILE A 74 6.48 -11.25 -13.53
N LEU A 75 5.77 -11.13 -14.64
CA LEU A 75 5.32 -12.28 -15.40
C LEU A 75 6.49 -13.06 -16.05
N SER A 76 7.57 -12.37 -16.40
CA SER A 76 8.78 -12.96 -16.98
C SER A 76 9.73 -13.58 -15.94
N ASP A 77 9.60 -13.24 -14.65
CA ASP A 77 10.40 -13.84 -13.59
C ASP A 77 9.85 -15.22 -13.17
N PRO A 78 10.55 -16.33 -13.46
CA PRO A 78 10.04 -17.67 -13.23
C PRO A 78 9.94 -18.02 -11.73
N TYR A 79 10.72 -17.37 -10.86
CA TYR A 79 10.67 -17.61 -9.42
C TYR A 79 9.47 -16.90 -8.79
N VAL A 80 9.30 -15.63 -9.12
CA VAL A 80 8.16 -14.82 -8.65
C VAL A 80 6.87 -15.42 -9.16
N PHE A 81 6.80 -15.80 -10.44
CA PHE A 81 5.63 -16.42 -11.05
C PHE A 81 5.24 -17.74 -10.36
N ARG A 82 6.19 -18.63 -10.09
CA ARG A 82 5.94 -19.87 -9.32
C ARG A 82 5.47 -19.61 -7.89
N MET A 83 6.00 -18.61 -7.21
CA MET A 83 5.57 -18.26 -5.86
C MET A 83 4.12 -17.76 -5.83
N GLN A 84 3.75 -16.90 -6.77
CA GLN A 84 2.40 -16.36 -6.84
C GLN A 84 1.34 -17.40 -7.28
N GLN A 85 1.70 -18.40 -8.08
CA GLN A 85 0.80 -19.52 -8.40
C GLN A 85 0.37 -20.31 -7.16
N ARG A 86 1.19 -20.29 -6.10
CA ARG A 86 0.92 -20.92 -4.82
C ARG A 86 0.23 -19.98 -3.82
N TYR A 87 -0.34 -18.87 -4.29
CA TYR A 87 -0.97 -17.86 -3.43
C TYR A 87 -1.93 -18.48 -2.40
N MET A 88 -2.84 -19.36 -2.82
CA MET A 88 -3.80 -20.01 -1.91
C MET A 88 -3.14 -20.85 -0.83
N LEU A 89 -2.01 -21.51 -1.15
CA LEU A 89 -1.24 -22.25 -0.15
C LEU A 89 -0.67 -21.31 0.93
N TRP A 90 -0.06 -20.20 0.53
CA TRP A 90 0.50 -19.22 1.46
C TRP A 90 -0.59 -18.51 2.27
N ALA A 91 -1.71 -18.19 1.63
CA ALA A 91 -2.86 -17.59 2.29
C ALA A 91 -3.44 -18.53 3.36
N LEU A 92 -3.64 -19.81 3.04
CA LEU A 92 -4.09 -20.83 4.00
C LEU A 92 -3.08 -21.04 5.13
N LEU A 93 -1.79 -21.05 4.81
CA LEU A 93 -0.75 -21.14 5.83
C LEU A 93 -0.84 -19.97 6.82
N GLY A 94 -1.16 -18.76 6.33
CA GLY A 94 -1.41 -17.58 7.16
C GLY A 94 -2.59 -17.71 8.13
N LEU A 95 -3.54 -18.60 7.85
CA LEU A 95 -4.66 -18.93 8.75
C LEU A 95 -4.33 -20.08 9.71
N VAL A 96 -3.66 -21.12 9.19
CA VAL A 96 -3.37 -22.35 9.96
C VAL A 96 -2.24 -22.13 10.97
N LEU A 97 -1.19 -21.39 10.59
CA LEU A 97 -0.03 -21.18 11.45
C LEU A 97 -0.36 -20.59 12.83
N PRO A 98 -1.21 -19.55 12.94
CA PRO A 98 -1.61 -19.03 14.26
C PRO A 98 -2.38 -20.06 15.10
N ALA A 99 -3.21 -20.90 14.48
CA ALA A 99 -3.91 -21.98 15.18
C ALA A 99 -2.92 -23.02 15.76
N VAL A 100 -1.92 -23.41 14.96
CA VAL A 100 -0.87 -24.33 15.41
C VAL A 100 -0.07 -23.71 16.55
N VAL A 101 0.30 -22.44 16.45
CA VAL A 101 1.01 -21.72 17.52
C VAL A 101 0.16 -21.69 18.81
N GLY A 102 -1.13 -21.37 18.71
CA GLY A 102 -2.04 -21.37 19.84
C GLY A 102 -2.20 -22.75 20.49
N LEU A 103 -2.29 -23.82 19.67
CA LEU A 103 -2.30 -25.20 20.16
C LEU A 103 -1.02 -25.55 20.93
N LEU A 104 0.13 -25.26 20.34
CA LEU A 104 1.43 -25.60 20.95
C LEU A 104 1.71 -24.80 22.23
N ALA A 105 1.30 -23.54 22.26
CA ALA A 105 1.51 -22.66 23.41
C ALA A 105 0.60 -23.03 24.62
N SER A 106 -0.64 -23.46 24.35
CA SER A 106 -1.62 -23.76 25.41
C SER A 106 -1.78 -25.24 25.71
N GLY A 107 -1.39 -26.13 24.79
CA GLY A 107 -1.65 -27.57 24.85
C GLY A 107 -3.15 -27.92 24.67
N THR A 108 -4.00 -26.99 24.23
CA THR A 108 -5.47 -27.19 24.17
C THR A 108 -6.06 -26.83 22.80
N LEU A 109 -7.17 -27.47 22.43
CA LEU A 109 -7.94 -27.11 21.25
C LEU A 109 -8.55 -25.70 21.37
N TYR A 110 -8.84 -25.24 22.58
CA TYR A 110 -9.30 -23.87 22.82
C TYR A 110 -8.21 -22.86 22.42
N GLY A 111 -6.97 -23.05 22.80
CA GLY A 111 -5.85 -22.20 22.37
C GLY A 111 -5.62 -22.25 20.85
N ALA A 112 -5.86 -23.41 20.20
CA ALA A 112 -5.84 -23.47 18.73
C ALA A 112 -6.93 -22.59 18.11
N LEU A 113 -8.16 -22.62 18.66
CA LEU A 113 -9.28 -21.79 18.21
C LEU A 113 -8.99 -20.30 18.42
N GLU A 114 -8.48 -19.91 19.59
CA GLU A 114 -8.06 -18.52 19.83
C GLU A 114 -6.98 -18.06 18.86
N GLY A 115 -5.94 -18.87 18.65
CA GLY A 115 -4.89 -18.60 17.67
C GLY A 115 -5.45 -18.42 16.25
N PHE A 116 -6.39 -19.29 15.85
CA PHE A 116 -7.08 -19.15 14.57
C PHE A 116 -7.91 -17.87 14.48
N LEU A 117 -8.75 -17.57 15.46
CA LEU A 117 -9.63 -16.41 15.44
C LEU A 117 -8.84 -15.09 15.43
N TRP A 118 -7.87 -14.92 16.32
CA TRP A 118 -7.08 -13.70 16.42
C TRP A 118 -6.06 -13.57 15.30
N GLY A 119 -5.31 -14.62 15.01
CA GLY A 119 -4.27 -14.64 13.98
C GLY A 119 -4.80 -14.85 12.55
N GLY A 120 -6.06 -15.25 12.39
CA GLY A 120 -6.77 -15.39 11.11
C GLY A 120 -7.77 -14.25 10.90
N PRO A 121 -9.09 -14.48 11.09
CA PRO A 121 -10.13 -13.51 10.72
C PRO A 121 -9.95 -12.11 11.31
N VAL A 122 -9.64 -12.00 12.61
CA VAL A 122 -9.47 -10.68 13.26
C VAL A 122 -8.27 -9.94 12.67
N ARG A 123 -7.12 -10.62 12.56
CA ARG A 123 -5.94 -10.02 11.90
C ARG A 123 -6.26 -9.59 10.47
N LEU A 124 -6.90 -10.45 9.68
CA LEU A 124 -7.22 -10.14 8.28
C LEU A 124 -8.16 -8.94 8.17
N PHE A 125 -9.17 -8.85 9.05
CA PHE A 125 -10.06 -7.70 9.10
C PHE A 125 -9.28 -6.41 9.37
N VAL A 126 -8.43 -6.40 10.39
CA VAL A 126 -7.63 -5.20 10.76
C VAL A 126 -6.67 -4.83 9.65
N VAL A 127 -5.85 -5.79 9.17
CA VAL A 127 -4.84 -5.55 8.11
C VAL A 127 -5.49 -5.04 6.84
N SER A 128 -6.61 -5.63 6.41
CA SER A 128 -7.31 -5.20 5.20
C SER A 128 -7.82 -3.76 5.32
N ASN A 129 -8.51 -3.42 6.43
CA ASN A 129 -9.04 -2.06 6.61
C ASN A 129 -7.91 -1.01 6.71
N VAL A 130 -6.81 -1.33 7.38
CA VAL A 130 -5.63 -0.44 7.45
C VAL A 130 -4.99 -0.28 6.07
N SER A 131 -4.83 -1.36 5.31
CA SER A 131 -4.28 -1.33 3.95
C SER A 131 -5.17 -0.52 2.99
N TRP A 132 -6.50 -0.72 3.04
CA TRP A 132 -7.45 0.03 2.20
C TRP A 132 -7.57 1.50 2.60
N ALA A 133 -7.31 1.84 3.88
CA ALA A 133 -7.23 3.23 4.32
C ALA A 133 -6.08 4.00 3.66
N VAL A 134 -5.04 3.32 3.23
CA VAL A 134 -3.94 3.92 2.46
C VAL A 134 -4.47 4.53 1.15
N GLY A 135 -5.25 3.80 0.37
CA GLY A 135 -5.84 4.30 -0.89
C GLY A 135 -7.01 5.27 -0.68
N SER A 136 -7.80 5.10 0.39
CA SER A 136 -8.99 5.94 0.63
C SER A 136 -8.67 7.17 1.49
N VAL A 137 -8.22 6.98 2.72
CA VAL A 137 -8.00 8.06 3.68
C VAL A 137 -6.83 8.94 3.28
N SER A 138 -5.71 8.35 2.83
CA SER A 138 -4.52 9.13 2.46
C SER A 138 -4.62 9.79 1.07
N HIS A 139 -5.70 9.55 0.29
CA HIS A 139 -6.06 10.34 -0.88
C HIS A 139 -7.10 11.45 -0.58
N LEU A 140 -7.65 11.48 0.64
CA LEU A 140 -8.62 12.49 1.06
C LEU A 140 -8.05 13.48 2.09
N TRP A 141 -7.20 13.00 3.01
CA TRP A 141 -6.73 13.80 4.14
C TRP A 141 -5.25 13.56 4.45
N GLY A 142 -4.54 14.65 4.67
CA GLY A 142 -3.16 14.63 5.11
C GLY A 142 -2.36 15.84 4.63
N ARG A 143 -1.05 15.79 4.85
CA ARG A 143 -0.11 16.83 4.38
C ARG A 143 0.39 16.48 2.98
N ARG A 144 0.60 17.50 2.16
CA ARG A 144 1.13 17.35 0.80
C ARG A 144 2.43 18.15 0.66
N PRO A 145 3.57 17.56 1.08
CA PRO A 145 4.87 18.24 0.96
C PRO A 145 5.36 18.37 -0.47
N PHE A 146 4.85 17.53 -1.39
CA PHE A 146 5.20 17.54 -2.81
C PHE A 146 3.98 17.83 -3.68
N GLU A 147 4.18 18.54 -4.78
CA GLU A 147 3.18 18.66 -5.82
C GLU A 147 3.20 17.38 -6.68
N THR A 148 2.10 16.66 -6.66
CA THR A 148 1.83 15.48 -7.49
C THR A 148 0.61 15.76 -8.37
N HIS A 149 0.43 14.99 -9.44
CA HIS A 149 -0.72 15.15 -10.35
C HIS A 149 -2.04 14.62 -9.78
N ASP A 150 -1.98 13.99 -8.62
CA ASP A 150 -3.08 13.37 -7.89
C ASP A 150 -3.39 14.11 -6.57
N HIS A 151 -4.26 13.54 -5.74
CA HIS A 151 -4.64 14.07 -4.44
C HIS A 151 -3.96 13.36 -3.25
N SER A 152 -2.98 12.50 -3.51
CA SER A 152 -2.24 11.77 -2.46
C SER A 152 -1.72 12.70 -1.36
N ALA A 153 -1.81 12.28 -0.12
CA ALA A 153 -1.39 13.04 1.05
C ALA A 153 -0.69 12.12 2.07
N ASN A 154 0.23 12.68 2.84
CA ASN A 154 0.85 12.00 3.97
C ASN A 154 -0.10 12.05 5.17
N ASN A 155 -0.68 10.93 5.55
CA ASN A 155 -1.52 10.81 6.73
C ASN A 155 -0.74 10.10 7.85
N PHE A 156 -0.44 10.84 8.92
CA PHE A 156 0.37 10.34 10.03
C PHE A 156 -0.24 9.08 10.69
N TRP A 157 -1.57 9.11 10.96
CA TRP A 157 -2.22 8.01 11.66
C TRP A 157 -2.33 6.75 10.81
N VAL A 158 -2.66 6.91 9.53
CA VAL A 158 -2.64 5.78 8.58
C VAL A 158 -1.22 5.24 8.45
N SER A 159 -0.21 6.11 8.37
CA SER A 159 1.18 5.68 8.26
C SER A 159 1.65 4.91 9.49
N LEU A 160 1.26 5.36 10.70
CA LEU A 160 1.59 4.66 11.94
C LEU A 160 0.99 3.25 11.97
N LEU A 161 -0.28 3.10 11.57
CA LEU A 161 -0.99 1.83 11.57
C LEU A 161 -0.58 0.91 10.41
N ALA A 162 -0.25 1.48 9.25
CA ALA A 162 0.17 0.79 8.03
C ALA A 162 1.71 0.73 7.87
N PHE A 163 2.46 0.95 8.95
CA PHE A 163 3.92 0.81 9.02
C PHE A 163 4.71 1.63 7.96
N GLY A 164 4.17 2.78 7.55
CA GLY A 164 4.82 3.69 6.59
C GLY A 164 3.99 3.97 5.34
N GLU A 165 3.07 3.08 4.98
CA GLU A 165 2.30 3.17 3.73
C GLU A 165 1.38 4.40 3.65
N GLY A 166 1.01 5.01 4.78
CA GLY A 166 0.21 6.25 4.81
C GLY A 166 0.98 7.52 4.38
N LEU A 167 2.28 7.43 4.07
CA LEU A 167 3.08 8.53 3.50
C LEU A 167 2.88 8.58 1.97
N GLN A 168 1.62 8.66 1.53
CA GLN A 168 1.24 8.50 0.14
C GLN A 168 1.76 9.62 -0.77
N ASN A 169 1.77 10.86 -0.31
CA ASN A 169 2.31 11.95 -1.14
C ASN A 169 3.83 11.80 -1.37
N ASN A 170 4.57 11.31 -0.37
CA ASN A 170 5.98 10.96 -0.53
C ASN A 170 6.15 9.84 -1.56
N HIS A 171 5.33 8.77 -1.43
CA HIS A 171 5.35 7.63 -2.32
C HIS A 171 4.99 8.01 -3.77
N HIS A 172 3.92 8.77 -3.98
CA HIS A 172 3.52 9.24 -5.31
C HIS A 172 4.51 10.26 -5.91
N ALA A 173 5.20 11.00 -5.07
CA ALA A 173 6.28 11.87 -5.53
C ALA A 173 7.52 11.08 -5.99
N PHE A 174 7.83 9.96 -5.32
CA PHE A 174 8.99 9.11 -5.60
C PHE A 174 8.60 7.62 -5.60
N PRO A 175 7.85 7.14 -6.60
CA PRO A 175 7.23 5.81 -6.58
C PRO A 175 8.24 4.65 -6.62
N ALA A 176 9.49 4.90 -6.97
CA ALA A 176 10.57 3.91 -6.93
C ALA A 176 11.32 3.87 -5.59
N ALA A 177 11.02 4.78 -4.65
CA ALA A 177 11.68 4.80 -3.35
C ALA A 177 11.28 3.58 -2.51
N ALA A 178 12.28 2.89 -1.96
CA ALA A 178 12.06 1.73 -1.10
C ALA A 178 11.61 2.12 0.33
N ARG A 179 11.85 3.36 0.74
CA ARG A 179 11.42 3.95 2.02
C ARG A 179 10.62 5.20 1.73
N HIS A 180 9.51 5.36 2.42
CA HIS A 180 8.59 6.47 2.19
C HIS A 180 8.86 7.67 3.09
N ALA A 181 9.48 7.51 4.26
CA ALA A 181 9.86 8.62 5.12
C ALA A 181 11.05 9.39 4.56
N PHE A 182 10.89 10.71 4.46
CA PHE A 182 11.96 11.66 4.13
C PHE A 182 12.29 12.59 5.28
N GLU A 183 11.45 12.60 6.32
CA GLU A 183 11.66 13.35 7.55
C GLU A 183 11.77 12.39 8.75
N TRP A 184 12.54 12.77 9.77
CA TRP A 184 12.80 11.94 10.95
C TRP A 184 11.54 11.65 11.79
N TRP A 185 10.50 12.46 11.68
CA TRP A 185 9.24 12.35 12.42
C TRP A 185 8.16 11.59 11.63
N GLU A 186 8.39 11.25 10.38
CA GLU A 186 7.47 10.46 9.56
C GLU A 186 7.54 8.98 9.95
N PRO A 187 6.43 8.36 10.40
CA PRO A 187 6.45 6.96 10.81
C PRO A 187 6.55 6.06 9.59
N ASP A 188 7.68 5.39 9.42
CA ASP A 188 7.95 4.41 8.37
C ASP A 188 8.70 3.21 8.93
N PHE A 189 7.97 2.34 9.64
CA PHE A 189 8.56 1.15 10.24
C PHE A 189 9.04 0.15 9.17
N SER A 190 8.29 0.00 8.08
CA SER A 190 8.70 -0.85 6.94
C SER A 190 10.01 -0.38 6.34
N GLY A 191 10.16 0.93 6.10
CA GLY A 191 11.40 1.52 5.61
C GLY A 191 12.57 1.35 6.58
N TRP A 192 12.32 1.41 7.90
CA TRP A 192 13.32 1.13 8.91
C TRP A 192 13.79 -0.35 8.85
N VAL A 193 12.86 -1.31 8.76
CA VAL A 193 13.18 -2.74 8.62
C VAL A 193 13.96 -2.99 7.33
N ILE A 194 13.51 -2.45 6.20
CA ILE A 194 14.18 -2.56 4.90
C ILE A 194 15.63 -2.04 5.00
N GLY A 195 15.84 -0.88 5.61
CA GLY A 195 17.18 -0.31 5.80
C GLY A 195 18.09 -1.17 6.69
N HIS A 196 17.54 -1.90 7.67
CA HIS A 196 18.31 -2.85 8.48
C HIS A 196 18.68 -4.13 7.69
N LEU A 197 17.74 -4.66 6.90
CA LEU A 197 18.01 -5.81 6.03
C LEU A 197 19.08 -5.49 4.98
N GLU A 198 19.10 -4.27 4.45
CA GLU A 198 20.16 -3.81 3.55
C GLU A 198 21.53 -3.79 4.26
N ARG A 199 21.60 -3.22 5.47
CA ARG A 199 22.86 -3.20 6.28
C ARG A 199 23.38 -4.59 6.61
N LEU A 200 22.48 -5.57 6.72
CA LEU A 200 22.83 -6.98 6.95
C LEU A 200 23.19 -7.73 5.66
N GLY A 201 23.15 -7.07 4.50
CA GLY A 201 23.41 -7.68 3.19
C GLY A 201 22.35 -8.68 2.74
N LEU A 202 21.16 -8.68 3.36
CA LEU A 202 20.06 -9.58 3.02
C LEU A 202 19.22 -9.09 1.83
N ILE A 203 19.28 -7.80 1.55
CA ILE A 203 18.70 -7.16 0.37
C ILE A 203 19.69 -6.10 -0.15
N TRP A 204 19.57 -5.73 -1.42
CA TRP A 204 20.49 -4.83 -2.12
C TRP A 204 19.76 -4.02 -3.20
N ASP A 205 20.44 -3.04 -3.80
CA ASP A 205 19.92 -2.17 -4.87
C ASP A 205 18.67 -1.37 -4.49
N LEU A 206 18.56 -0.97 -3.22
CA LEU A 206 17.45 -0.13 -2.78
C LEU A 206 17.49 1.23 -3.47
N LYS A 207 16.45 1.52 -4.22
CA LYS A 207 16.29 2.85 -4.82
C LYS A 207 15.80 3.82 -3.76
N GLN A 208 16.51 4.94 -3.64
CA GLN A 208 16.13 6.01 -2.73
C GLN A 208 16.50 7.36 -3.36
N PRO A 209 15.63 8.37 -3.34
CA PRO A 209 15.97 9.70 -3.85
C PRO A 209 17.04 10.34 -2.98
N GLY A 210 17.99 11.02 -3.61
CA GLY A 210 18.99 11.82 -2.89
C GLY A 210 18.37 13.08 -2.27
N PRO A 211 19.00 13.67 -1.23
CA PRO A 211 18.49 14.86 -0.56
C PRO A 211 18.22 16.04 -1.51
N SER A 212 19.07 16.24 -2.50
CA SER A 212 18.89 17.29 -3.52
C SER A 212 17.66 17.07 -4.40
N ALA A 213 17.33 15.81 -4.75
CA ALA A 213 16.14 15.50 -5.54
C ALA A 213 14.86 15.77 -4.73
N ILE A 214 14.86 15.40 -3.44
CA ILE A 214 13.76 15.66 -2.51
C ILE A 214 13.54 17.17 -2.38
N GLU A 215 14.59 17.94 -2.09
CA GLU A 215 14.51 19.37 -1.89
C GLU A 215 14.07 20.11 -3.17
N ASN A 216 14.61 19.73 -4.33
CA ASN A 216 14.21 20.35 -5.60
C ASN A 216 12.73 20.12 -5.90
N LYS A 217 12.20 18.90 -5.66
CA LYS A 217 10.80 18.62 -5.89
C LYS A 217 9.88 19.37 -4.92
N ARG A 218 10.31 19.59 -3.67
CA ARG A 218 9.62 20.40 -2.66
C ARG A 218 9.59 21.89 -3.07
N ARG A 219 10.68 22.44 -3.57
CA ARG A 219 10.78 23.84 -4.03
C ARG A 219 9.90 24.13 -5.24
N VAL A 220 9.82 23.22 -6.19
CA VAL A 220 8.94 23.35 -7.35
C VAL A 220 7.47 23.43 -6.90
N GLY A 221 7.05 22.58 -5.95
CA GLY A 221 5.72 22.64 -5.37
C GLY A 221 5.41 23.98 -4.70
N LEU A 222 6.33 24.51 -3.89
CA LEU A 222 6.16 25.81 -3.23
C LEU A 222 6.06 26.97 -4.24
N ALA A 223 6.86 26.95 -5.31
CA ALA A 223 6.82 27.97 -6.36
C ALA A 223 5.50 27.93 -7.16
N SER A 224 4.93 26.76 -7.39
CA SER A 224 3.64 26.61 -8.07
C SER A 224 2.47 27.09 -7.19
N PHE A 225 2.51 26.84 -5.89
CA PHE A 225 1.56 27.38 -4.91
C PHE A 225 1.58 28.91 -4.88
N ALA A 226 2.77 29.51 -4.81
CA ALA A 226 2.92 30.96 -4.80
C ALA A 226 2.34 31.63 -6.07
N LYS A 227 2.51 31.01 -7.24
CA LYS A 227 1.92 31.51 -8.49
C LYS A 227 0.39 31.43 -8.54
N ARG A 228 -0.21 30.38 -7.95
CA ARG A 228 -1.68 30.24 -7.89
C ARG A 228 -2.33 31.20 -6.90
N SER A 229 -1.66 31.55 -5.80
CA SER A 229 -2.18 32.49 -4.80
C SER A 229 -2.07 33.96 -5.20
N VAL A 230 -1.25 34.30 -6.20
CA VAL A 230 -1.08 35.66 -6.73
C VAL A 230 -1.99 35.93 -7.95
N GLY A 231 -2.58 34.88 -8.52
CA GLY A 231 -3.46 34.96 -9.71
C GLY A 231 -4.96 34.93 -9.42
N GLN A 232 -5.38 35.05 -8.15
CA GLN A 232 -6.76 35.28 -7.70
C GLN A 232 -6.88 36.69 -7.11
#